data_ce3118dcd093443a58c6941bc5c6eeb7
#
_entry.id   ce3118dcd093443a58c6941bc5c6eeb7
#
_cell.length_a   1.000
_cell.length_b   1.000
_cell.length_c   1.000
_cell.angle_alpha   90.00
_cell.angle_beta   90.00
_cell.angle_gamma   90.00
#
_symmetry.space_group_name_H-M   'P 1'
#
loop_
_entity.id
_entity.type
_entity.pdbx_description
1 polymer ?
#
loop_
_entity_poly.entity_id
_entity_poly.type
_entity_poly.pdbx_seq_one_letter_code
_entity_poly.pdbx_strand_id
1 'polypeptide(L)'
;MVPVNRDAWQPPSHYNHGLDRARNIVVDGIEVVDIAHAIELALAPVFLLSGIWVFLGVLASRLARIVDRARNMEKELRVPEARDADRIRSQLQALSQRARYINIAITLGTVAALLVAIVIALLFSSTFIPLNLAPPLALLFVLAMCALVAAFVSFLIEVRVAIAVLRIGDA
;
A
#
# COMPACT_ATOMS: atom_id res chain seq x y z
N MET A 1 -11.14 -76.18 15.13
CA MET A 1 -10.72 -74.80 15.32
C MET A 1 -9.70 -74.52 14.20
N VAL A 2 -10.20 -73.94 13.08
CA VAL A 2 -9.34 -73.70 11.89
C VAL A 2 -8.68 -72.32 12.05
N PRO A 3 -7.37 -72.17 11.97
CA PRO A 3 -6.72 -70.90 12.06
C PRO A 3 -7.07 -70.06 10.82
N VAL A 4 -7.68 -68.89 11.03
CA VAL A 4 -7.92 -67.92 9.97
C VAL A 4 -6.57 -67.33 9.59
N ASN A 5 -6.05 -67.68 8.44
CA ASN A 5 -4.86 -67.09 7.89
C ASN A 5 -5.14 -65.66 7.45
N ARG A 6 -4.69 -64.65 8.23
CA ARG A 6 -4.87 -63.21 7.98
C ARG A 6 -3.91 -62.63 6.90
N ASP A 7 -2.97 -63.44 6.44
CA ASP A 7 -1.88 -62.96 5.56
C ASP A 7 -2.12 -63.22 4.07
N ALA A 8 -3.35 -63.64 3.68
CA ALA A 8 -3.61 -64.14 2.32
C ALA A 8 -4.07 -63.09 1.30
N TRP A 9 -4.29 -61.85 1.71
CA TRP A 9 -4.73 -60.83 0.74
C TRP A 9 -3.74 -59.67 0.64
N GLN A 10 -2.86 -59.69 -0.36
CA GLN A 10 -2.07 -58.52 -0.76
C GLN A 10 -2.66 -58.03 -2.08
N PRO A 11 -3.07 -56.74 -2.13
CA PRO A 11 -3.59 -56.16 -3.36
C PRO A 11 -2.47 -56.16 -4.43
N PRO A 12 -2.76 -56.42 -5.71
CA PRO A 12 -1.78 -56.41 -6.78
C PRO A 12 -1.15 -55.02 -6.91
N SER A 13 0.17 -54.99 -7.18
CA SER A 13 1.01 -53.77 -7.19
C SER A 13 0.48 -52.65 -8.11
N HIS A 14 -0.25 -52.99 -9.17
CA HIS A 14 -0.88 -52.03 -10.07
C HIS A 14 -2.08 -51.28 -9.42
N TYR A 15 -2.69 -51.83 -8.37
CA TYR A 15 -3.75 -51.15 -7.63
C TYR A 15 -3.21 -49.94 -6.85
N ASN A 16 -2.04 -50.05 -6.27
CA ASN A 16 -1.40 -48.94 -5.52
C ASN A 16 -0.92 -47.83 -6.49
N HIS A 17 -0.45 -48.15 -7.70
CA HIS A 17 -0.06 -47.18 -8.71
C HIS A 17 -1.23 -46.31 -9.19
N GLY A 18 -2.43 -46.87 -9.28
CA GLY A 18 -3.65 -46.12 -9.62
C GLY A 18 -4.07 -45.13 -8.54
N LEU A 19 -4.00 -45.56 -7.28
CA LEU A 19 -4.33 -44.73 -6.12
C LEU A 19 -3.33 -43.60 -5.91
N ASP A 20 -2.01 -43.86 -6.09
CA ASP A 20 -0.97 -42.85 -6.01
C ASP A 20 -1.09 -41.79 -7.10
N ARG A 21 -1.41 -42.20 -8.32
CA ARG A 21 -1.66 -41.27 -9.44
C ARG A 21 -2.91 -40.45 -9.21
N ALA A 22 -4.02 -41.03 -8.71
CA ALA A 22 -5.22 -40.31 -8.38
C ALA A 22 -5.01 -39.33 -7.24
N ARG A 23 -4.24 -39.71 -6.20
CA ARG A 23 -3.88 -38.84 -5.07
C ARG A 23 -3.03 -37.67 -5.53
N ASN A 24 -2.03 -37.88 -6.38
CA ASN A 24 -1.19 -36.79 -6.88
C ASN A 24 -1.98 -35.81 -7.74
N ILE A 25 -2.88 -36.28 -8.62
CA ILE A 25 -3.77 -35.40 -9.40
C ILE A 25 -4.69 -34.57 -8.50
N VAL A 26 -5.19 -35.15 -7.43
CA VAL A 26 -6.05 -34.43 -6.45
C VAL A 26 -5.24 -33.41 -5.66
N VAL A 27 -4.04 -33.75 -5.22
CA VAL A 27 -3.15 -32.82 -4.49
C VAL A 27 -2.72 -31.66 -5.40
N ASP A 28 -2.26 -31.95 -6.63
CA ASP A 28 -1.90 -30.93 -7.61
C ASP A 28 -3.10 -30.01 -7.96
N GLY A 29 -4.30 -30.59 -8.05
CA GLY A 29 -5.53 -29.83 -8.30
C GLY A 29 -5.91 -28.91 -7.13
N ILE A 30 -5.72 -29.33 -5.88
CA ILE A 30 -5.97 -28.52 -4.68
C ILE A 30 -4.97 -27.37 -4.62
N GLU A 31 -3.68 -27.59 -4.83
CA GLU A 31 -2.67 -26.55 -4.88
C GLU A 31 -2.95 -25.47 -5.93
N VAL A 32 -3.38 -25.85 -7.13
CA VAL A 32 -3.73 -24.91 -8.20
C VAL A 32 -4.96 -24.07 -7.83
N VAL A 33 -5.97 -24.67 -7.18
CA VAL A 33 -7.16 -23.95 -6.71
C VAL A 33 -6.81 -22.96 -5.59
N ASP A 34 -5.94 -23.35 -4.67
CA ASP A 34 -5.48 -22.47 -3.58
C ASP A 34 -4.68 -21.27 -4.11
N ILE A 35 -3.82 -21.48 -5.10
CA ILE A 35 -3.08 -20.40 -5.77
C ILE A 35 -4.04 -19.46 -6.53
N ALA A 36 -5.01 -19.99 -7.26
CA ALA A 36 -5.99 -19.20 -7.98
C ALA A 36 -6.82 -18.34 -7.04
N HIS A 37 -7.23 -18.88 -5.89
CA HIS A 37 -7.95 -18.14 -4.85
C HIS A 37 -7.09 -17.04 -4.21
N ALA A 38 -5.80 -17.32 -3.95
CA ALA A 38 -4.87 -16.31 -3.45
C ALA A 38 -4.68 -15.15 -4.44
N ILE A 39 -4.61 -15.45 -5.74
CA ILE A 39 -4.54 -14.42 -6.80
C ILE A 39 -5.81 -13.57 -6.81
N GLU A 40 -6.99 -14.19 -6.74
CA GLU A 40 -8.27 -13.50 -6.71
C GLU A 40 -8.37 -12.53 -5.51
N LEU A 41 -7.99 -12.99 -4.33
CA LEU A 41 -7.96 -12.17 -3.12
C LEU A 41 -6.92 -11.03 -3.19
N ALA A 42 -5.82 -11.21 -3.92
CA ALA A 42 -4.77 -10.21 -4.07
C ALA A 42 -5.12 -9.10 -5.08
N LEU A 43 -6.09 -9.31 -5.98
CA LEU A 43 -6.43 -8.32 -7.01
C LEU A 43 -6.89 -6.99 -6.42
N ALA A 44 -7.77 -7.02 -5.41
CA ALA A 44 -8.28 -5.80 -4.78
C ALA A 44 -7.16 -4.95 -4.14
N PRO A 45 -6.27 -5.49 -3.28
CA PRO A 45 -5.15 -4.71 -2.74
C PRO A 45 -4.13 -4.28 -3.81
N VAL A 46 -3.95 -5.02 -4.91
CA VAL A 46 -3.09 -4.61 -6.03
C VAL A 46 -3.66 -3.38 -6.74
N PHE A 47 -4.97 -3.34 -7.01
CA PHE A 47 -5.62 -2.15 -7.58
C PHE A 47 -5.55 -0.96 -6.62
N LEU A 48 -5.72 -1.18 -5.31
CA LEU A 48 -5.55 -0.15 -4.30
C LEU A 48 -4.13 0.43 -4.33
N LEU A 49 -3.11 -0.44 -4.42
CA LEU A 49 -1.71 -0.02 -4.50
C LEU A 49 -1.46 0.86 -5.74
N SER A 50 -2.03 0.51 -6.89
CA SER A 50 -1.95 1.33 -8.10
C SER A 50 -2.57 2.71 -7.90
N GLY A 51 -3.73 2.80 -7.24
CA GLY A 51 -4.36 4.07 -6.88
C GLY A 51 -3.51 4.94 -5.94
N ILE A 52 -2.85 4.33 -4.96
CA ILE A 52 -1.93 5.02 -4.04
C ILE A 52 -0.75 5.62 -4.81
N TRP A 53 -0.17 4.92 -5.79
CA TRP A 53 0.92 5.43 -6.63
C TRP A 53 0.52 6.67 -7.43
N VAL A 54 -0.67 6.67 -8.03
CA VAL A 54 -1.21 7.83 -8.73
C VAL A 54 -1.36 9.02 -7.78
N PHE A 55 -1.91 8.79 -6.58
CA PHE A 55 -2.06 9.80 -5.55
C PHE A 55 -0.71 10.38 -5.11
N LEU A 56 0.29 9.55 -4.84
CA LEU A 56 1.64 9.99 -4.48
C LEU A 56 2.28 10.82 -5.61
N GLY A 57 2.08 10.45 -6.87
CA GLY A 57 2.56 11.22 -8.02
C GLY A 57 1.97 12.64 -8.05
N VAL A 58 0.68 12.80 -7.76
CA VAL A 58 0.03 14.11 -7.65
C VAL A 58 0.63 14.92 -6.50
N LEU A 59 0.84 14.33 -5.33
CA LEU A 59 1.44 15.01 -4.18
C LEU A 59 2.88 15.44 -4.46
N ALA A 60 3.69 14.58 -5.07
CA ALA A 60 5.08 14.87 -5.43
C ALA A 60 5.16 16.05 -6.41
N SER A 61 4.29 16.08 -7.42
CA SER A 61 4.25 17.18 -8.40
C SER A 61 3.81 18.52 -7.76
N ARG A 62 2.92 18.49 -6.78
CA ARG A 62 2.53 19.66 -6.00
C ARG A 62 3.67 20.16 -5.12
N LEU A 63 4.34 19.26 -4.42
CA LEU A 63 5.49 19.58 -3.58
C LEU A 63 6.61 20.25 -4.39
N ALA A 64 6.93 19.71 -5.57
CA ALA A 64 7.94 20.28 -6.45
C ALA A 64 7.62 21.73 -6.80
N ARG A 65 6.38 22.04 -7.17
CA ARG A 65 5.95 23.42 -7.48
C ARG A 65 6.07 24.38 -6.29
N ILE A 66 5.78 23.91 -5.07
CA ILE A 66 5.92 24.74 -3.87
C ILE A 66 7.40 25.02 -3.60
N VAL A 67 8.26 24.00 -3.71
CA VAL A 67 9.71 24.13 -3.50
C VAL A 67 10.33 25.07 -4.53
N ASP A 68 9.95 24.95 -5.81
CA ASP A 68 10.47 25.83 -6.86
C ASP A 68 10.07 27.29 -6.63
N ARG A 69 8.82 27.53 -6.20
CA ARG A 69 8.36 28.88 -5.86
C ARG A 69 9.10 29.42 -4.65
N ALA A 70 9.30 28.61 -3.61
CA ALA A 70 10.05 29.01 -2.41
C ALA A 70 11.51 29.39 -2.77
N ARG A 71 12.19 28.59 -3.59
CA ARG A 71 13.55 28.88 -4.04
C ARG A 71 13.68 30.18 -4.84
N ASN A 72 12.67 30.49 -5.67
CA ASN A 72 12.67 31.75 -6.42
C ASN A 72 12.51 32.95 -5.47
N MET A 73 11.62 32.87 -4.47
CA MET A 73 11.46 33.92 -3.46
C MET A 73 12.70 34.10 -2.56
N GLU A 74 13.39 33.00 -2.24
CA GLU A 74 14.67 33.07 -1.50
C GLU A 74 15.75 33.81 -2.29
N LYS A 75 15.78 33.64 -3.62
CA LYS A 75 16.72 34.39 -4.49
C LYS A 75 16.39 35.87 -4.50
N GLU A 76 15.12 36.26 -4.52
CA GLU A 76 14.68 37.65 -4.43
C GLU A 76 15.09 38.31 -3.11
N LEU A 77 15.02 37.57 -2.00
CA LEU A 77 15.46 38.06 -0.68
C LEU A 77 16.97 38.33 -0.58
N ARG A 78 17.78 37.73 -1.45
CA ARG A 78 19.26 37.94 -1.49
C ARG A 78 19.67 39.23 -2.16
N VAL A 79 18.75 39.93 -2.82
CA VAL A 79 19.02 41.23 -3.46
C VAL A 79 18.99 42.30 -2.38
N PRO A 80 20.06 43.16 -2.24
CA PRO A 80 20.18 44.16 -1.16
C PRO A 80 19.07 45.20 -1.12
N GLU A 81 18.33 45.41 -2.21
CA GLU A 81 17.26 46.40 -2.37
C GLU A 81 15.85 45.82 -2.21
N ALA A 82 15.69 44.70 -1.53
CA ALA A 82 14.38 44.07 -1.33
C ALA A 82 13.47 44.97 -0.44
N ARG A 83 12.71 45.87 -1.11
CA ARG A 83 11.75 46.78 -0.45
C ARG A 83 10.63 46.07 0.30
N ASP A 84 10.38 44.79 -0.02
CA ASP A 84 9.27 43.97 0.51
C ASP A 84 9.74 42.73 1.29
N ALA A 85 10.91 42.78 1.93
CA ALA A 85 11.52 41.61 2.59
C ALA A 85 10.57 40.92 3.60
N ASP A 86 9.78 41.69 4.37
CA ASP A 86 8.84 41.13 5.37
C ASP A 86 7.64 40.46 4.69
N ARG A 87 7.18 40.98 3.56
CA ARG A 87 6.13 40.35 2.75
C ARG A 87 6.60 39.01 2.14
N ILE A 88 7.82 38.98 1.63
CA ILE A 88 8.42 37.76 1.07
C ILE A 88 8.62 36.69 2.15
N ARG A 89 9.06 37.09 3.36
CA ARG A 89 9.22 36.19 4.52
C ARG A 89 7.87 35.56 4.93
N SER A 90 6.82 36.35 5.00
CA SER A 90 5.48 35.84 5.36
C SER A 90 4.95 34.85 4.31
N GLN A 91 5.20 35.09 3.01
CA GLN A 91 4.84 34.18 1.94
C GLN A 91 5.65 32.88 1.98
N LEU A 92 6.97 32.94 2.27
CA LEU A 92 7.81 31.77 2.48
C LEU A 92 7.33 30.92 3.65
N GLN A 93 6.90 31.55 4.74
CA GLN A 93 6.36 30.84 5.89
C GLN A 93 5.05 30.10 5.55
N ALA A 94 4.17 30.71 4.77
CA ALA A 94 2.94 30.06 4.28
C ALA A 94 3.27 28.89 3.35
N LEU A 95 4.24 29.01 2.43
CA LEU A 95 4.69 27.94 1.56
C LEU A 95 5.33 26.78 2.34
N SER A 96 6.13 27.08 3.36
CA SER A 96 6.74 26.08 4.24
C SER A 96 5.68 25.26 4.99
N GLN A 97 4.65 25.92 5.50
CA GLN A 97 3.54 25.24 6.17
C GLN A 97 2.79 24.28 5.20
N ARG A 98 2.51 24.74 3.98
CA ARG A 98 1.87 23.89 2.94
C ARG A 98 2.75 22.71 2.57
N ALA A 99 4.05 22.92 2.35
CA ALA A 99 5.01 21.87 2.07
C ALA A 99 5.04 20.81 3.18
N ARG A 100 4.91 21.21 4.45
CA ARG A 100 4.83 20.28 5.58
C ARG A 100 3.61 19.35 5.50
N TYR A 101 2.41 19.88 5.21
CA TYR A 101 1.21 19.03 5.07
C TYR A 101 1.31 18.06 3.91
N ILE A 102 1.85 18.50 2.76
CA ILE A 102 2.08 17.60 1.62
C ILE A 102 3.10 16.52 1.98
N ASN A 103 4.18 16.87 2.67
CA ASN A 103 5.20 15.89 3.07
C ASN A 103 4.63 14.83 4.03
N ILE A 104 3.78 15.25 4.99
CA ILE A 104 3.05 14.33 5.87
C ILE A 104 2.14 13.41 5.04
N ALA A 105 1.39 13.95 4.07
CA ALA A 105 0.52 13.17 3.20
C ALA A 105 1.32 12.14 2.37
N ILE A 106 2.48 12.53 1.82
CA ILE A 106 3.38 11.62 1.09
C ILE A 106 3.89 10.51 2.01
N THR A 107 4.35 10.85 3.21
CA THR A 107 4.86 9.87 4.17
C THR A 107 3.79 8.85 4.56
N LEU A 108 2.59 9.33 4.92
CA LEU A 108 1.46 8.46 5.27
C LEU A 108 1.00 7.60 4.09
N GLY A 109 0.94 8.16 2.89
CA GLY A 109 0.62 7.42 1.66
C GLY A 109 1.66 6.34 1.34
N THR A 110 2.95 6.64 1.53
CA THR A 110 4.03 5.66 1.35
C THR A 110 3.96 4.54 2.38
N VAL A 111 3.66 4.86 3.66
CA VAL A 111 3.44 3.85 4.70
C VAL A 111 2.24 2.97 4.36
N ALA A 112 1.13 3.55 3.89
CA ALA A 112 -0.03 2.80 3.44
C ALA A 112 0.32 1.83 2.30
N ALA A 113 1.06 2.30 1.28
CA ALA A 113 1.53 1.48 0.16
C ALA A 113 2.41 0.31 0.64
N LEU A 114 3.33 0.56 1.57
CA LEU A 114 4.19 -0.46 2.14
C LEU A 114 3.38 -1.53 2.90
N LEU A 115 2.42 -1.11 3.73
CA LEU A 115 1.55 -2.03 4.45
C LEU A 115 0.71 -2.89 3.50
N VAL A 116 0.15 -2.31 2.43
CA VAL A 116 -0.60 -3.06 1.41
C VAL A 116 0.32 -4.07 0.70
N ALA A 117 1.56 -3.68 0.35
CA ALA A 117 2.53 -4.60 -0.25
C ALA A 117 2.87 -5.78 0.68
N ILE A 118 3.01 -5.53 1.99
CA ILE A 118 3.21 -6.59 3.00
C ILE A 118 1.98 -7.51 3.06
N VAL A 119 0.77 -6.97 3.03
CA VAL A 119 -0.48 -7.77 2.99
C VAL A 119 -0.49 -8.70 1.79
N ILE A 120 -0.14 -8.22 0.60
CA ILE A 120 -0.06 -9.03 -0.61
C ILE A 120 0.99 -10.14 -0.45
N ALA A 121 2.17 -9.82 0.06
CA ALA A 121 3.24 -10.79 0.29
C ALA A 121 2.81 -11.88 1.29
N LEU A 122 2.13 -11.51 2.36
CA LEU A 122 1.62 -12.46 3.36
C LEU A 122 0.48 -13.32 2.80
N LEU A 123 -0.40 -12.79 1.94
CA LEU A 123 -1.43 -13.56 1.26
C LEU A 123 -0.82 -14.71 0.44
N PHE A 124 0.21 -14.43 -0.37
CA PHE A 124 0.91 -15.48 -1.11
C PHE A 124 1.70 -16.42 -0.20
N SER A 125 2.31 -15.92 0.87
CA SER A 125 3.04 -16.77 1.83
C SER A 125 2.13 -17.74 2.57
N SER A 126 0.87 -17.39 2.82
CA SER A 126 -0.11 -18.23 3.52
C SER A 126 -0.46 -19.50 2.74
N THR A 127 -0.27 -19.51 1.43
CA THR A 127 -0.47 -20.70 0.58
C THR A 127 0.57 -21.79 0.86
N PHE A 128 1.78 -21.40 1.32
CA PHE A 128 2.88 -22.34 1.55
C PHE A 128 3.06 -22.71 3.04
N ILE A 129 2.51 -21.93 3.95
CA ILE A 129 2.72 -22.09 5.41
C ILE A 129 1.36 -22.29 6.06
N PRO A 130 1.10 -23.44 6.74
CA PRO A 130 -0.19 -23.71 7.39
C PRO A 130 -0.32 -22.97 8.73
N LEU A 131 -0.18 -21.63 8.71
CA LEU A 131 -0.38 -20.76 9.87
C LEU A 131 -1.68 -19.97 9.69
N ASN A 132 -2.40 -19.76 10.80
CA ASN A 132 -3.58 -18.90 10.78
C ASN A 132 -3.16 -17.42 10.71
N LEU A 133 -2.87 -16.94 9.49
CA LEU A 133 -2.45 -15.56 9.22
C LEU A 133 -3.63 -14.57 9.06
N ALA A 134 -4.87 -15.03 9.13
CA ALA A 134 -6.05 -14.19 8.92
C ALA A 134 -6.15 -12.99 9.88
N PRO A 135 -5.95 -13.13 11.23
CA PRO A 135 -6.03 -11.99 12.13
C PRO A 135 -4.94 -10.93 11.89
N PRO A 136 -3.64 -11.25 11.75
CA PRO A 136 -2.61 -10.24 11.48
C PRO A 136 -2.78 -9.59 10.11
N LEU A 137 -3.26 -10.33 9.11
CA LEU A 137 -3.52 -9.82 7.78
C LEU A 137 -4.62 -8.76 7.78
N ALA A 138 -5.74 -9.04 8.47
CA ALA A 138 -6.84 -8.09 8.65
C ALA A 138 -6.38 -6.84 9.40
N LEU A 139 -5.58 -6.97 10.45
CA LEU A 139 -5.04 -5.84 11.21
C LEU A 139 -4.15 -4.95 10.35
N LEU A 140 -3.21 -5.54 9.59
CA LEU A 140 -2.32 -4.81 8.70
C LEU A 140 -3.10 -4.06 7.62
N PHE A 141 -4.14 -4.69 7.06
CA PHE A 141 -4.99 -4.03 6.07
C PHE A 141 -5.75 -2.85 6.65
N VAL A 142 -6.33 -2.98 7.85
CA VAL A 142 -6.99 -1.87 8.55
C VAL A 142 -6.01 -0.73 8.84
N LEU A 143 -4.78 -1.03 9.29
CA LEU A 143 -3.75 -0.02 9.51
C LEU A 143 -3.36 0.70 8.22
N ALA A 144 -3.24 -0.02 7.11
CA ALA A 144 -3.00 0.56 5.79
C ALA A 144 -4.10 1.53 5.38
N MET A 145 -5.37 1.15 5.58
CA MET A 145 -6.52 2.01 5.29
C MET A 145 -6.56 3.24 6.19
N CYS A 146 -6.27 3.11 7.48
CA CYS A 146 -6.16 4.27 8.39
C CYS A 146 -5.06 5.24 7.96
N ALA A 147 -3.88 4.73 7.58
CA ALA A 147 -2.78 5.55 7.09
C ALA A 147 -3.15 6.28 5.78
N LEU A 148 -3.86 5.60 4.87
CA LEU A 148 -4.33 6.19 3.62
C LEU A 148 -5.36 7.30 3.87
N VAL A 149 -6.33 7.07 4.75
CA VAL A 149 -7.31 8.08 5.14
C VAL A 149 -6.62 9.30 5.75
N ALA A 150 -5.65 9.08 6.65
CA ALA A 150 -4.86 10.16 7.24
C ALA A 150 -4.06 10.95 6.18
N ALA A 151 -3.53 10.29 5.15
CA ALA A 151 -2.88 10.93 4.01
C ALA A 151 -3.84 11.83 3.23
N PHE A 152 -5.05 11.36 2.92
CA PHE A 152 -6.09 12.16 2.26
C PHE A 152 -6.53 13.36 3.10
N VAL A 153 -6.71 13.18 4.41
CA VAL A 153 -7.06 14.29 5.33
C VAL A 153 -5.95 15.36 5.33
N SER A 154 -4.68 14.94 5.42
CA SER A 154 -3.54 15.87 5.37
C SER A 154 -3.50 16.65 4.05
N PHE A 155 -3.77 15.98 2.94
CA PHE A 155 -3.88 16.61 1.62
C PHE A 155 -5.05 17.59 1.54
N LEU A 156 -6.22 17.24 2.09
CA LEU A 156 -7.38 18.13 2.13
C LEU A 156 -7.12 19.41 2.94
N ILE A 157 -6.42 19.29 4.06
CA ILE A 157 -5.99 20.44 4.87
C ILE A 157 -5.08 21.36 4.04
N GLU A 158 -4.09 20.80 3.32
CA GLU A 158 -3.21 21.58 2.44
C GLU A 158 -4.02 22.38 1.41
N VAL A 159 -4.96 21.73 0.74
CA VAL A 159 -5.80 22.38 -0.29
C VAL A 159 -6.62 23.52 0.32
N ARG A 160 -7.20 23.34 1.50
CA ARG A 160 -7.94 24.40 2.20
C ARG A 160 -7.04 25.57 2.58
N VAL A 161 -5.84 25.33 3.10
CA VAL A 161 -4.86 26.37 3.41
C VAL A 161 -4.44 27.12 2.13
N ALA A 162 -4.28 26.41 1.00
CA ALA A 162 -3.95 27.01 -0.28
C ALA A 162 -5.02 28.01 -0.76
N ILE A 163 -6.30 27.66 -0.61
CA ILE A 163 -7.43 28.50 -1.04
C ILE A 163 -7.61 29.71 -0.11
N ALA A 164 -7.41 29.54 1.20
CA ALA A 164 -7.55 30.61 2.17
C ALA A 164 -6.57 31.77 1.91
N VAL A 165 -5.35 31.47 1.49
CA VAL A 165 -4.32 32.47 1.16
C VAL A 165 -4.69 33.26 -0.09
N LEU A 166 -5.37 32.66 -1.07
CA LEU A 166 -5.82 33.35 -2.29
C LEU A 166 -6.96 34.36 -2.02
N ARG A 167 -7.85 34.09 -1.07
CA ARG A 167 -8.97 34.97 -0.71
C ARG A 167 -8.59 36.23 0.04
N ILE A 168 -7.42 36.28 0.67
CA ILE A 168 -6.93 37.45 1.43
C ILE A 168 -6.26 38.47 0.48
N GLY A 169 -5.94 38.12 -0.76
CA GLY A 169 -5.31 38.98 -1.74
C GLY A 169 -6.28 39.87 -2.56
N ASP A 170 -7.59 39.66 -2.44
CA ASP A 170 -8.63 40.36 -3.21
C ASP A 170 -9.43 41.40 -2.35
N ALA A 171 -8.92 41.81 -1.14
CA ALA A 171 -9.53 42.77 -0.28
C ALA A 171 -8.63 44.04 -0.11
#